data_eb3fff0cb8ea4ad86c1c86d2106b04a7
#
_entry.id   eb3fff0cb8ea4ad86c1c86d2106b04a7
#
_cell.length_a   1.000
_cell.length_b   1.000
_cell.length_c   1.000
_cell.angle_alpha   90.00
_cell.angle_beta   90.00
_cell.angle_gamma   90.00
#
_symmetry.space_group_name_H-M   'P 1'
#
loop_
_entity.id
_entity.type
_entity.pdbx_description
1 polymer ?
#
loop_
_entity_poly.entity_id
_entity_poly.type
_entity_poly.pdbx_seq_one_letter_code
_entity_poly.pdbx_strand_id
1 'polypeptide(L)'
;MDSTKPKFVAIFAHPDDEAFGPGGTLAIYSQTHDVHLICVTRGQAGHNNTDDNTKPLPEIREDELRRSAKILGIHTIYFLDYEDGTLSNNKYHAIARDIQTILDELQPTTLMTFEMRGVSGHLDHIAVSMIVHFVFHIVSYTKKLMLYCEKEEVMKNFRNYFVYVPHGYKDREIDETIDITDVWDTKIQAMYEHKSQIKDVKTTLHVMKEYTKEECFIIHTKSDDTMSP
;
A
#
# COMPACT_ATOMS: atom_id res chain seq x y z
N MET A 1 5.94 -24.10 -11.44
CA MET A 1 6.70 -23.52 -12.54
C MET A 1 7.02 -22.10 -12.08
N ASP A 2 8.31 -21.77 -11.97
CA ASP A 2 8.72 -20.42 -11.63
C ASP A 2 8.20 -19.50 -12.74
N SER A 3 7.45 -18.46 -12.36
CA SER A 3 6.93 -17.46 -13.30
C SER A 3 8.09 -16.71 -13.94
N THR A 4 8.01 -16.49 -15.25
CA THR A 4 9.02 -15.68 -15.98
C THR A 4 8.76 -14.18 -15.87
N LYS A 5 7.66 -13.78 -15.21
CA LYS A 5 7.30 -12.38 -15.03
C LYS A 5 8.23 -11.70 -14.01
N PRO A 6 8.59 -10.41 -14.22
CA PRO A 6 9.32 -9.66 -13.20
C PRO A 6 8.48 -9.53 -11.93
N LYS A 7 9.15 -9.53 -10.77
CA LYS A 7 8.47 -9.42 -9.47
C LYS A 7 8.36 -7.97 -9.04
N PHE A 8 7.17 -7.62 -8.56
CA PHE A 8 6.80 -6.34 -8.00
C PHE A 8 6.30 -6.56 -6.58
N VAL A 9 6.80 -5.82 -5.59
CA VAL A 9 6.36 -5.97 -4.19
C VAL A 9 5.78 -4.67 -3.67
N ALA A 10 4.50 -4.70 -3.29
CA ALA A 10 3.85 -3.65 -2.53
C ALA A 10 3.94 -3.97 -1.03
N ILE A 11 4.18 -2.95 -0.20
CA ILE A 11 4.35 -3.10 1.25
C ILE A 11 3.50 -2.05 1.94
N PHE A 12 2.50 -2.49 2.70
CA PHE A 12 1.55 -1.61 3.38
C PHE A 12 1.33 -2.02 4.83
N ALA A 13 0.77 -1.11 5.62
CA ALA A 13 0.57 -1.28 7.05
C ALA A 13 -0.62 -2.19 7.37
N HIS A 14 -1.77 -1.97 6.70
CA HIS A 14 -3.04 -2.58 7.07
C HIS A 14 -3.74 -3.27 5.89
N PRO A 15 -4.63 -4.25 6.16
CA PRO A 15 -5.58 -4.73 5.15
C PRO A 15 -6.54 -3.59 4.77
N ASP A 16 -6.62 -3.22 3.53
CA ASP A 16 -7.35 -2.17 2.82
C ASP A 16 -6.45 -1.11 2.14
N ASP A 17 -5.26 -0.88 2.64
CA ASP A 17 -4.29 0.06 2.09
C ASP A 17 -4.03 -0.18 0.59
N GLU A 18 -3.96 -1.45 0.17
CA GLU A 18 -3.69 -1.86 -1.20
C GLU A 18 -4.81 -1.41 -2.15
N ALA A 19 -6.06 -1.44 -1.69
CA ALA A 19 -7.22 -1.10 -2.51
C ALA A 19 -7.56 0.39 -2.43
N PHE A 20 -7.47 1.00 -1.24
CA PHE A 20 -7.79 2.41 -1.01
C PHE A 20 -6.72 3.33 -1.62
N GLY A 21 -5.46 2.93 -1.54
CA GLY A 21 -4.35 3.61 -2.16
C GLY A 21 -4.19 3.22 -3.65
N PRO A 22 -3.11 2.52 -4.03
CA PRO A 22 -2.72 2.28 -5.41
C PRO A 22 -3.39 1.06 -6.06
N GLY A 23 -4.64 0.74 -5.73
CA GLY A 23 -5.31 -0.48 -6.19
C GLY A 23 -5.44 -0.59 -7.71
N GLY A 24 -5.66 0.52 -8.41
CA GLY A 24 -5.68 0.54 -9.86
C GLY A 24 -4.32 0.24 -10.46
N THR A 25 -3.27 0.85 -9.93
CA THR A 25 -1.88 0.58 -10.35
C THR A 25 -1.49 -0.87 -10.09
N LEU A 26 -1.86 -1.44 -8.94
CA LEU A 26 -1.60 -2.86 -8.65
C LEU A 26 -2.31 -3.77 -9.65
N ALA A 27 -3.56 -3.47 -10.03
CA ALA A 27 -4.30 -4.21 -11.04
C ALA A 27 -3.65 -4.10 -12.44
N ILE A 28 -3.09 -2.95 -12.81
CA ILE A 28 -2.35 -2.78 -14.06
C ILE A 28 -1.06 -3.60 -14.05
N TYR A 29 -0.26 -3.48 -12.98
CA TYR A 29 1.01 -4.21 -12.87
C TYR A 29 0.82 -5.72 -12.83
N SER A 30 -0.27 -6.23 -12.23
CA SER A 30 -0.56 -7.67 -12.15
C SER A 30 -0.71 -8.34 -13.53
N GLN A 31 -1.02 -7.56 -14.58
CA GLN A 31 -1.13 -8.09 -15.95
C GLN A 31 0.25 -8.51 -16.49
N THR A 32 1.32 -7.83 -16.08
CA THR A 32 2.68 -8.00 -16.63
C THR A 32 3.71 -8.45 -15.59
N HIS A 33 3.42 -8.37 -14.31
CA HIS A 33 4.29 -8.70 -13.19
C HIS A 33 3.65 -9.73 -12.27
N ASP A 34 4.47 -10.48 -11.54
CA ASP A 34 4.02 -11.17 -10.34
C ASP A 34 4.02 -10.17 -9.19
N VAL A 35 2.83 -9.65 -8.89
CA VAL A 35 2.64 -8.68 -7.82
C VAL A 35 2.51 -9.42 -6.49
N HIS A 36 3.39 -9.12 -5.54
CA HIS A 36 3.34 -9.60 -4.17
C HIS A 36 2.97 -8.47 -3.22
N LEU A 37 2.24 -8.78 -2.16
CA LEU A 37 1.84 -7.83 -1.13
C LEU A 37 2.41 -8.26 0.23
N ILE A 38 3.13 -7.38 0.91
CA ILE A 38 3.49 -7.52 2.31
C ILE A 38 2.56 -6.61 3.13
N CYS A 39 1.74 -7.21 3.99
CA CYS A 39 0.88 -6.51 4.93
C CYS A 39 1.47 -6.64 6.32
N VAL A 40 1.87 -5.52 6.94
CA VAL A 40 2.66 -5.53 8.17
C VAL A 40 1.83 -5.92 9.40
N THR A 41 0.55 -5.51 9.43
CA THR A 41 -0.38 -5.84 10.51
C THR A 41 -1.61 -6.56 9.97
N ARG A 42 -2.51 -6.98 10.85
CA ARG A 42 -3.83 -7.51 10.47
C ARG A 42 -4.97 -6.51 10.70
N GLY A 43 -4.65 -5.25 10.99
CA GLY A 43 -5.64 -4.20 11.20
C GLY A 43 -6.53 -4.41 12.42
N GLN A 44 -6.01 -5.02 13.47
CA GLN A 44 -6.78 -5.44 14.66
C GLN A 44 -7.24 -4.30 15.54
N ALA A 45 -6.65 -3.10 15.42
CA ALA A 45 -7.09 -1.90 16.14
C ALA A 45 -8.24 -1.15 15.45
N GLY A 46 -8.61 -1.56 14.24
CA GLY A 46 -9.73 -0.98 13.50
C GLY A 46 -11.09 -1.28 14.09
N HIS A 47 -12.13 -0.68 13.54
CA HIS A 47 -13.52 -0.94 13.90
C HIS A 47 -14.16 -1.95 12.95
N ASN A 48 -14.92 -2.91 13.49
CA ASN A 48 -15.78 -3.74 12.67
C ASN A 48 -17.11 -3.01 12.43
N ASN A 49 -17.35 -2.57 11.19
CA ASN A 49 -18.59 -1.91 10.79
C ASN A 49 -19.64 -2.90 10.24
N THR A 50 -19.40 -4.21 10.39
CA THR A 50 -20.37 -5.25 10.03
C THR A 50 -21.02 -5.83 11.29
N ASP A 51 -22.13 -6.57 11.11
CA ASP A 51 -22.76 -7.36 12.17
C ASP A 51 -22.09 -8.74 12.34
N ASP A 52 -21.03 -9.03 11.59
CA ASP A 52 -20.31 -10.30 11.67
C ASP A 52 -19.38 -10.31 12.90
N ASN A 53 -19.81 -11.06 13.91
CA ASN A 53 -19.06 -11.31 15.13
C ASN A 53 -18.68 -12.81 15.25
N THR A 54 -18.70 -13.55 14.13
CA THR A 54 -18.38 -14.99 14.11
C THR A 54 -16.91 -15.27 14.25
N LYS A 55 -16.04 -14.30 13.89
CA LYS A 55 -14.59 -14.35 13.95
C LYS A 55 -14.01 -13.09 14.59
N PRO A 56 -12.78 -13.16 15.16
CA PRO A 56 -12.01 -11.98 15.53
C PRO A 56 -11.78 -11.05 14.32
N LEU A 57 -11.80 -9.73 14.55
CA LEU A 57 -11.60 -8.74 13.49
C LEU A 57 -10.36 -8.96 12.60
N PRO A 58 -9.16 -9.32 13.13
CA PRO A 58 -8.00 -9.58 12.28
C PRO A 58 -8.19 -10.74 11.29
N GLU A 59 -8.97 -11.76 11.65
CA GLU A 59 -9.31 -12.87 10.74
C GLU A 59 -10.30 -12.42 9.65
N ILE A 60 -11.28 -11.59 10.02
CA ILE A 60 -12.22 -10.99 9.06
C ILE A 60 -11.45 -10.15 8.05
N ARG A 61 -10.57 -9.26 8.51
CA ARG A 61 -9.78 -8.36 7.65
C ARG A 61 -8.76 -9.13 6.79
N GLU A 62 -8.20 -10.22 7.29
CA GLU A 62 -7.37 -11.11 6.46
C GLU A 62 -8.18 -11.72 5.31
N ASP A 63 -9.38 -12.27 5.60
CA ASP A 63 -10.25 -12.84 4.57
C ASP A 63 -10.68 -11.77 3.55
N GLU A 64 -10.93 -10.53 3.99
CA GLU A 64 -11.25 -9.38 3.15
C GLU A 64 -10.09 -9.03 2.24
N LEU A 65 -8.87 -8.89 2.78
CA LEU A 65 -7.66 -8.63 2.01
C LEU A 65 -7.40 -9.71 0.97
N ARG A 66 -7.59 -11.00 1.31
CA ARG A 66 -7.41 -12.10 0.35
C ARG A 66 -8.38 -12.02 -0.82
N ARG A 67 -9.64 -11.59 -0.59
CA ARG A 67 -10.61 -11.38 -1.67
C ARG A 67 -10.27 -10.15 -2.51
N SER A 68 -9.94 -9.02 -1.88
CA SER A 68 -9.47 -7.81 -2.55
C SER A 68 -8.24 -8.09 -3.44
N ALA A 69 -7.23 -8.73 -2.88
CA ALA A 69 -6.01 -9.11 -3.59
C ALA A 69 -6.27 -9.99 -4.81
N LYS A 70 -7.21 -10.93 -4.70
CA LYS A 70 -7.62 -11.77 -5.84
C LYS A 70 -8.23 -10.94 -6.98
N ILE A 71 -9.05 -9.93 -6.65
CA ILE A 71 -9.65 -9.01 -7.63
C ILE A 71 -8.58 -8.17 -8.31
N LEU A 72 -7.60 -7.66 -7.54
CA LEU A 72 -6.48 -6.87 -8.05
C LEU A 72 -5.44 -7.69 -8.82
N GLY A 73 -5.52 -9.03 -8.79
CA GLY A 73 -4.56 -9.91 -9.45
C GLY A 73 -3.25 -10.06 -8.69
N ILE A 74 -3.23 -9.78 -7.39
CA ILE A 74 -2.05 -9.96 -6.52
C ILE A 74 -1.76 -11.45 -6.38
N HIS A 75 -0.51 -11.84 -6.67
CA HIS A 75 -0.07 -13.23 -6.74
C HIS A 75 0.04 -13.88 -5.36
N THR A 76 0.65 -13.18 -4.38
CA THR A 76 0.88 -13.71 -3.04
C THR A 76 0.79 -12.60 -2.00
N ILE A 77 0.24 -12.92 -0.82
CA ILE A 77 0.20 -12.03 0.34
C ILE A 77 1.06 -12.62 1.45
N TYR A 78 1.93 -11.80 2.04
CA TYR A 78 2.72 -12.08 3.24
C TYR A 78 2.20 -11.21 4.39
N PHE A 79 1.81 -11.83 5.50
CA PHE A 79 1.46 -11.13 6.73
C PHE A 79 2.63 -11.22 7.71
N LEU A 80 3.02 -10.07 8.30
CA LEU A 80 4.11 -10.03 9.27
C LEU A 80 3.63 -10.12 10.72
N ASP A 81 2.32 -10.03 10.94
CA ASP A 81 1.66 -10.20 12.25
C ASP A 81 2.10 -9.21 13.34
N TYR A 82 2.57 -8.01 12.97
CA TYR A 82 2.80 -6.95 13.93
C TYR A 82 1.47 -6.35 14.39
N GLU A 83 1.49 -5.79 15.62
CA GLU A 83 0.30 -5.21 16.23
C GLU A 83 0.00 -3.83 15.63
N ASP A 84 -1.22 -3.68 15.09
CA ASP A 84 -1.75 -2.45 14.52
C ASP A 84 -1.80 -1.30 15.55
N GLY A 85 -1.44 -0.09 15.14
CA GLY A 85 -1.35 1.08 15.99
C GLY A 85 -0.07 1.15 16.84
N THR A 86 0.86 0.19 16.65
CA THR A 86 2.06 0.10 17.51
C THR A 86 3.38 0.06 16.75
N LEU A 87 3.39 0.36 15.45
CA LEU A 87 4.62 0.34 14.65
C LEU A 87 5.51 1.54 15.01
N SER A 88 6.46 1.33 15.91
CA SER A 88 7.29 2.37 16.54
C SER A 88 8.78 2.03 16.52
N ASN A 89 9.63 2.96 17.01
CA ASN A 89 11.08 2.88 16.95
C ASN A 89 11.70 1.56 17.45
N ASN A 90 11.12 0.95 18.48
CA ASN A 90 11.61 -0.33 19.01
C ASN A 90 11.31 -1.53 18.10
N LYS A 91 10.48 -1.36 17.07
CA LYS A 91 10.09 -2.42 16.12
C LYS A 91 10.74 -2.25 14.73
N TYR A 92 11.23 -1.06 14.38
CA TYR A 92 11.72 -0.75 13.02
C TYR A 92 12.71 -1.77 12.47
N HIS A 93 13.74 -2.10 13.25
CA HIS A 93 14.76 -3.03 12.79
C HIS A 93 14.25 -4.47 12.65
N ALA A 94 13.28 -4.87 13.46
CA ALA A 94 12.65 -6.18 13.34
C ALA A 94 11.82 -6.25 12.07
N ILE A 95 10.92 -5.29 11.86
CA ILE A 95 10.08 -5.19 10.66
C ILE A 95 10.95 -5.11 9.40
N ALA A 96 12.03 -4.30 9.41
CA ALA A 96 12.95 -4.19 8.29
C ALA A 96 13.60 -5.53 7.92
N ARG A 97 14.05 -6.32 8.92
CA ARG A 97 14.63 -7.65 8.69
C ARG A 97 13.61 -8.63 8.13
N ASP A 98 12.36 -8.63 8.63
CA ASP A 98 11.33 -9.53 8.15
C ASP A 98 10.95 -9.20 6.70
N ILE A 99 10.81 -7.91 6.38
CA ILE A 99 10.61 -7.44 5.00
C ILE A 99 11.80 -7.86 4.12
N GLN A 100 13.02 -7.57 4.56
CA GLN A 100 14.22 -7.91 3.79
C GLN A 100 14.31 -9.41 3.51
N THR A 101 13.98 -10.27 4.47
CA THR A 101 13.99 -11.73 4.29
C THR A 101 13.08 -12.15 3.12
N ILE A 102 11.88 -11.60 3.03
CA ILE A 102 10.95 -11.88 1.92
C ILE A 102 11.50 -11.31 0.61
N LEU A 103 12.05 -10.09 0.64
CA LEU A 103 12.61 -9.46 -0.56
C LEU A 103 13.85 -10.20 -1.07
N ASP A 104 14.70 -10.74 -0.20
CA ASP A 104 15.89 -11.52 -0.58
C ASP A 104 15.52 -12.82 -1.31
N GLU A 105 14.37 -13.44 -0.97
CA GLU A 105 13.83 -14.59 -1.69
C GLU A 105 13.20 -14.20 -3.03
N LEU A 106 12.48 -13.08 -3.06
CA LEU A 106 11.75 -12.63 -4.25
C LEU A 106 12.63 -11.90 -5.25
N GLN A 107 13.60 -11.11 -4.80
CA GLN A 107 14.45 -10.22 -5.59
C GLN A 107 13.67 -9.31 -6.56
N PRO A 108 12.69 -8.52 -6.05
CA PRO A 108 11.88 -7.66 -6.90
C PRO A 108 12.70 -6.51 -7.48
N THR A 109 12.41 -6.12 -8.71
CA THR A 109 13.01 -4.93 -9.33
C THR A 109 12.35 -3.64 -8.85
N THR A 110 11.09 -3.72 -8.42
CA THR A 110 10.29 -2.57 -8.01
C THR A 110 9.60 -2.83 -6.67
N LEU A 111 9.70 -1.85 -5.78
CA LEU A 111 8.93 -1.76 -4.55
C LEU A 111 7.88 -0.66 -4.64
N MET A 112 6.80 -0.80 -3.89
CA MET A 112 5.79 0.22 -3.71
C MET A 112 5.39 0.32 -2.23
N THR A 113 5.20 1.55 -1.75
CA THR A 113 4.61 1.85 -0.45
C THR A 113 3.99 3.25 -0.45
N PHE A 114 3.56 3.76 0.69
CA PHE A 114 3.13 5.15 0.84
C PHE A 114 4.32 6.13 0.82
N GLU A 115 4.04 7.38 0.47
CA GLU A 115 4.99 8.47 0.64
C GLU A 115 5.29 8.74 2.14
N MET A 116 6.37 9.49 2.43
CA MET A 116 6.96 9.62 3.77
C MET A 116 6.04 10.20 4.87
N ARG A 117 4.95 10.87 4.50
CA ARG A 117 3.95 11.39 5.46
C ARG A 117 2.79 10.42 5.66
N GLY A 118 2.83 9.24 5.01
CA GLY A 118 1.84 8.17 5.12
C GLY A 118 0.49 8.50 4.52
N VAL A 119 0.43 9.44 3.56
CA VAL A 119 -0.78 9.94 2.87
C VAL A 119 -1.79 10.56 3.84
N SER A 120 -2.36 9.74 4.74
CA SER A 120 -3.35 10.17 5.75
C SER A 120 -2.75 10.74 7.04
N GLY A 121 -1.44 10.59 7.25
CA GLY A 121 -0.77 10.92 8.51
C GLY A 121 -0.89 9.82 9.57
N HIS A 122 -1.37 8.62 9.20
CA HIS A 122 -1.38 7.46 10.10
C HIS A 122 0.06 7.08 10.46
N LEU A 123 0.35 6.94 11.77
CA LEU A 123 1.71 6.71 12.24
C LEU A 123 2.29 5.38 11.71
N ASP A 124 1.47 4.35 11.59
CA ASP A 124 1.91 3.07 11.02
C ASP A 124 2.26 3.19 9.53
N HIS A 125 1.52 4.00 8.75
CA HIS A 125 1.88 4.27 7.34
C HIS A 125 3.22 4.98 7.24
N ILE A 126 3.47 5.99 8.09
CA ILE A 126 4.74 6.70 8.17
C ILE A 126 5.86 5.72 8.55
N ALA A 127 5.63 4.87 9.55
CA ALA A 127 6.59 3.87 10.00
C ALA A 127 6.97 2.90 8.88
N VAL A 128 5.97 2.31 8.20
CA VAL A 128 6.19 1.39 7.08
C VAL A 128 6.91 2.07 5.93
N SER A 129 6.52 3.31 5.58
CA SER A 129 7.20 4.09 4.54
C SER A 129 8.69 4.27 4.85
N MET A 130 9.04 4.69 6.07
CA MET A 130 10.43 4.87 6.49
C MET A 130 11.22 3.56 6.48
N ILE A 131 10.61 2.46 6.92
CA ILE A 131 11.22 1.14 6.93
C ILE A 131 11.51 0.67 5.49
N VAL A 132 10.53 0.83 4.59
CA VAL A 132 10.70 0.44 3.18
C VAL A 132 11.78 1.27 2.49
N HIS A 133 11.88 2.58 2.79
CA HIS A 133 13.00 3.39 2.31
C HIS A 133 14.35 2.84 2.78
N PHE A 134 14.48 2.53 4.07
CA PHE A 134 15.69 1.94 4.60
C PHE A 134 16.04 0.62 3.87
N VAL A 135 15.07 -0.29 3.74
CA VAL A 135 15.30 -1.58 3.05
C VAL A 135 15.64 -1.36 1.58
N PHE A 136 14.93 -0.44 0.89
CA PHE A 136 15.25 -0.08 -0.50
C PHE A 136 16.72 0.32 -0.65
N HIS A 137 17.27 1.13 0.26
CA HIS A 137 18.66 1.56 0.16
C HIS A 137 19.69 0.46 0.39
N ILE A 138 19.40 -0.54 1.23
CA ILE A 138 20.37 -1.59 1.57
C ILE A 138 20.36 -2.79 0.63
N VAL A 139 19.24 -3.10 -0.05
CA VAL A 139 19.17 -4.21 -1.02
C VAL A 139 19.67 -3.77 -2.39
N SER A 140 20.39 -4.63 -3.12
CA SER A 140 21.02 -4.27 -4.41
C SER A 140 20.14 -4.56 -5.63
N TYR A 141 19.25 -5.55 -5.55
CA TYR A 141 18.45 -6.04 -6.68
C TYR A 141 17.26 -5.12 -7.03
N THR A 142 16.78 -4.30 -6.12
CA THR A 142 15.68 -3.36 -6.36
C THR A 142 16.20 -2.06 -6.96
N LYS A 143 15.59 -1.62 -8.07
CA LYS A 143 15.98 -0.43 -8.83
C LYS A 143 15.01 0.74 -8.70
N LYS A 144 13.73 0.48 -8.46
CA LYS A 144 12.67 1.51 -8.39
C LYS A 144 11.87 1.35 -7.09
N LEU A 145 11.63 2.47 -6.40
CA LEU A 145 10.68 2.57 -5.30
C LEU A 145 9.60 3.58 -5.72
N MET A 146 8.35 3.12 -5.75
CA MET A 146 7.16 3.92 -6.04
C MET A 146 6.48 4.29 -4.73
N LEU A 147 6.34 5.57 -4.47
CA LEU A 147 5.73 6.12 -3.27
C LEU A 147 4.36 6.69 -3.61
N TYR A 148 3.31 5.94 -3.29
CA TYR A 148 1.96 6.40 -3.52
C TYR A 148 1.69 7.69 -2.74
N CYS A 149 1.18 8.69 -3.43
CA CYS A 149 0.85 9.99 -2.87
C CYS A 149 -0.48 10.51 -3.44
N GLU A 150 -1.09 11.45 -2.74
CA GLU A 150 -2.34 12.09 -3.17
C GLU A 150 -2.12 13.56 -3.51
N LYS A 151 -2.91 14.07 -4.47
CA LYS A 151 -2.91 15.49 -4.84
C LYS A 151 -3.44 16.37 -3.71
N GLU A 152 -2.92 17.60 -3.61
CA GLU A 152 -3.35 18.58 -2.60
C GLU A 152 -4.87 18.84 -2.64
N GLU A 153 -5.46 18.87 -3.84
CA GLU A 153 -6.89 19.08 -4.03
C GLU A 153 -7.74 17.95 -3.49
N VAL A 154 -7.27 16.70 -3.57
CA VAL A 154 -7.94 15.51 -3.01
C VAL A 154 -7.85 15.54 -1.47
N MET A 155 -6.65 15.77 -0.93
CA MET A 155 -6.41 15.75 0.51
C MET A 155 -7.16 16.83 1.30
N LYS A 156 -7.56 17.92 0.66
CA LYS A 156 -8.43 18.95 1.28
C LYS A 156 -9.75 18.41 1.81
N ASN A 157 -10.24 17.30 1.26
CA ASN A 157 -11.51 16.68 1.65
C ASN A 157 -11.40 15.79 2.90
N PHE A 158 -10.16 15.41 3.29
CA PHE A 158 -9.89 14.52 4.42
C PHE A 158 -9.42 15.22 5.69
N ARG A 159 -9.44 16.57 5.76
CA ARG A 159 -8.84 17.38 6.85
C ARG A 159 -9.28 17.02 8.26
N ASN A 160 -10.45 16.42 8.43
CA ASN A 160 -11.02 16.04 9.72
C ASN A 160 -10.93 14.53 9.98
N TYR A 161 -10.21 13.78 9.15
CA TYR A 161 -10.15 12.33 9.25
C TYR A 161 -9.24 11.86 10.39
N PHE A 162 -8.10 12.53 10.57
CA PHE A 162 -7.14 12.29 11.65
C PHE A 162 -6.85 13.56 12.43
N VAL A 163 -6.12 13.42 13.57
CA VAL A 163 -5.60 14.55 14.37
C VAL A 163 -4.86 15.56 13.48
N TYR A 164 -4.08 15.06 12.54
CA TYR A 164 -3.41 15.84 11.51
C TYR A 164 -3.37 15.05 10.21
N VAL A 165 -3.96 15.60 9.17
CA VAL A 165 -3.85 15.07 7.80
C VAL A 165 -2.86 15.93 7.02
N PRO A 166 -1.78 15.33 6.49
CA PRO A 166 -0.78 16.06 5.70
C PRO A 166 -1.41 16.71 4.46
N HIS A 167 -0.82 17.80 4.01
CA HIS A 167 -1.17 18.34 2.70
C HIS A 167 -0.75 17.32 1.61
N GLY A 168 -1.59 17.14 0.61
CA GLY A 168 -1.22 16.42 -0.60
C GLY A 168 -0.12 17.11 -1.40
N TYR A 169 0.21 16.56 -2.53
CA TYR A 169 1.27 17.04 -3.41
C TYR A 169 0.71 17.90 -4.54
N LYS A 170 1.47 18.89 -4.99
CA LYS A 170 1.19 19.66 -6.21
C LYS A 170 1.69 18.86 -7.41
N ASP A 171 1.09 19.07 -8.57
CA ASP A 171 1.47 18.34 -9.80
C ASP A 171 2.99 18.38 -10.09
N ARG A 172 3.66 19.49 -9.80
CA ARG A 172 5.12 19.63 -9.99
C ARG A 172 5.98 18.82 -9.01
N GLU A 173 5.38 18.24 -8.00
CA GLU A 173 6.03 17.45 -6.93
C GLU A 173 5.74 15.95 -7.13
N ILE A 174 4.97 15.60 -8.15
CA ILE A 174 4.58 14.24 -8.54
C ILE A 174 5.45 13.85 -9.74
N ASP A 175 6.11 12.71 -9.63
CA ASP A 175 7.01 12.22 -10.68
C ASP A 175 6.29 11.36 -11.72
N GLU A 176 5.28 10.59 -11.30
CA GLU A 176 4.53 9.68 -12.18
C GLU A 176 3.04 9.71 -11.82
N THR A 177 2.19 9.81 -12.85
CA THR A 177 0.74 9.69 -12.73
C THR A 177 0.27 8.57 -13.63
N ILE A 178 -0.49 7.62 -13.07
CA ILE A 178 -0.99 6.44 -13.79
C ILE A 178 -2.50 6.58 -13.97
N ASP A 179 -2.96 6.60 -15.22
CA ASP A 179 -4.38 6.54 -15.57
C ASP A 179 -4.90 5.12 -15.26
N ILE A 180 -5.91 5.06 -14.39
CA ILE A 180 -6.54 3.81 -13.96
C ILE A 180 -7.98 3.68 -14.48
N THR A 181 -8.34 4.44 -15.52
CA THR A 181 -9.72 4.46 -16.06
C THR A 181 -10.17 3.05 -16.45
N ASP A 182 -9.32 2.27 -17.11
CA ASP A 182 -9.66 0.92 -17.60
C ASP A 182 -9.80 -0.12 -16.47
N VAL A 183 -9.21 0.14 -15.31
CA VAL A 183 -9.24 -0.75 -14.12
C VAL A 183 -10.00 -0.12 -12.95
N TRP A 184 -10.68 0.99 -13.18
CA TRP A 184 -11.42 1.70 -12.13
C TRP A 184 -12.44 0.82 -11.42
N ASP A 185 -13.24 0.06 -12.18
CA ASP A 185 -14.24 -0.82 -11.60
C ASP A 185 -13.61 -1.98 -10.83
N THR A 186 -12.44 -2.45 -11.25
CA THR A 186 -11.64 -3.45 -10.53
C THR A 186 -11.21 -2.92 -9.17
N LYS A 187 -10.67 -1.69 -9.12
CA LYS A 187 -10.30 -1.03 -7.86
C LYS A 187 -11.50 -0.89 -6.93
N ILE A 188 -12.63 -0.39 -7.44
CA ILE A 188 -13.85 -0.22 -6.63
C ILE A 188 -14.34 -1.57 -6.07
N GLN A 189 -14.34 -2.63 -6.87
CA GLN A 189 -14.73 -3.96 -6.41
C GLN A 189 -13.80 -4.46 -5.29
N ALA A 190 -12.49 -4.26 -5.43
CA ALA A 190 -11.51 -4.60 -4.39
C ALA A 190 -11.76 -3.83 -3.09
N MET A 191 -12.00 -2.52 -3.16
CA MET A 191 -12.36 -1.70 -2.00
C MET A 191 -13.62 -2.22 -1.28
N TYR A 192 -14.64 -2.65 -2.01
CA TYR A 192 -15.88 -3.17 -1.41
C TYR A 192 -15.73 -4.55 -0.75
N GLU A 193 -14.63 -5.27 -0.97
CA GLU A 193 -14.34 -6.50 -0.22
C GLU A 193 -13.97 -6.22 1.24
N HIS A 194 -13.50 -5.01 1.56
CA HIS A 194 -13.22 -4.56 2.94
C HIS A 194 -14.49 -4.12 3.66
N LYS A 195 -15.41 -5.07 3.86
CA LYS A 195 -16.74 -4.83 4.43
C LYS A 195 -16.68 -4.35 5.87
N SER A 196 -15.72 -4.84 6.65
CA SER A 196 -15.49 -4.37 8.02
C SER A 196 -15.16 -2.87 8.05
N GLN A 197 -14.61 -2.32 6.96
CA GLN A 197 -14.23 -0.92 6.81
C GLN A 197 -15.19 -0.15 5.88
N ILE A 198 -16.44 -0.60 5.73
CA ILE A 198 -17.39 -0.07 4.73
C ILE A 198 -17.67 1.43 4.87
N LYS A 199 -17.50 2.02 6.05
CA LYS A 199 -17.65 3.47 6.24
C LYS A 199 -16.54 4.23 5.53
N ASP A 200 -15.30 3.75 5.68
CA ASP A 200 -14.13 4.35 5.04
C ASP A 200 -14.18 4.15 3.53
N VAL A 201 -14.60 2.97 3.05
CA VAL A 201 -14.89 2.71 1.63
C VAL A 201 -15.83 3.79 1.05
N LYS A 202 -16.97 4.02 1.70
CA LYS A 202 -17.97 4.99 1.22
C LYS A 202 -17.43 6.42 1.24
N THR A 203 -16.70 6.80 2.29
CA THR A 203 -16.11 8.14 2.43
C THR A 203 -15.07 8.37 1.34
N THR A 204 -14.15 7.44 1.16
CA THR A 204 -13.10 7.53 0.15
C THR A 204 -13.68 7.56 -1.26
N LEU A 205 -14.61 6.67 -1.60
CA LEU A 205 -15.27 6.65 -2.90
C LEU A 205 -16.09 7.92 -3.19
N HIS A 206 -16.68 8.53 -2.16
CA HIS A 206 -17.39 9.80 -2.35
C HIS A 206 -16.45 10.89 -2.83
N VAL A 207 -15.25 10.97 -2.24
CA VAL A 207 -14.22 11.93 -2.66
C VAL A 207 -13.66 11.56 -4.03
N MET A 208 -13.23 10.32 -4.22
CA MET A 208 -12.56 9.88 -5.46
C MET A 208 -13.39 10.11 -6.72
N LYS A 209 -14.73 10.02 -6.63
CA LYS A 209 -15.65 10.25 -7.79
C LYS A 209 -15.65 11.67 -8.31
N GLU A 210 -15.20 12.63 -7.51
CA GLU A 210 -15.13 14.06 -7.90
C GLU A 210 -13.84 14.41 -8.65
N TYR A 211 -12.88 13.47 -8.77
CA TYR A 211 -11.56 13.70 -9.33
C TYR A 211 -11.26 12.76 -10.51
N THR A 212 -10.13 13.00 -11.18
CA THR A 212 -9.63 12.14 -12.26
C THR A 212 -9.31 10.74 -11.72
N LYS A 213 -9.51 9.74 -12.60
CA LYS A 213 -9.17 8.34 -12.29
C LYS A 213 -7.69 8.11 -12.49
N GLU A 214 -6.90 8.68 -11.58
CA GLU A 214 -5.44 8.68 -11.60
C GLU A 214 -4.90 8.27 -10.25
N GLU A 215 -3.72 7.64 -10.25
CA GLU A 215 -2.94 7.36 -9.07
C GLU A 215 -1.56 7.98 -9.22
N CYS A 216 -1.10 8.69 -8.18
CA CYS A 216 0.07 9.54 -8.23
C CYS A 216 1.23 8.96 -7.40
N PHE A 217 2.46 9.15 -7.90
CA PHE A 217 3.65 8.60 -7.28
C PHE A 217 4.83 9.57 -7.27
N ILE A 218 5.59 9.52 -6.18
CA ILE A 218 6.95 10.02 -6.12
C ILE A 218 7.86 8.82 -6.40
N ILE A 219 8.90 8.99 -7.22
CA ILE A 219 9.73 7.89 -7.69
C ILE A 219 11.16 8.05 -7.20
N HIS A 220 11.66 7.03 -6.52
CA HIS A 220 13.08 6.91 -6.21
C HIS A 220 13.70 5.80 -7.08
N THR A 221 14.81 6.11 -7.72
CA THR A 221 15.58 5.15 -8.55
C THR A 221 17.01 5.03 -8.05
N LYS A 222 17.58 3.85 -8.19
CA LYS A 222 19.02 3.63 -8.06
C LYS A 222 19.65 3.59 -9.44
N SER A 223 20.68 4.42 -9.67
CA SER A 223 21.57 4.25 -10.84
C SER A 223 22.50 3.06 -10.61
N ASP A 224 22.93 2.41 -11.70
CA ASP A 224 23.86 1.28 -11.60
C ASP A 224 25.24 1.68 -11.02
N ASP A 225 25.55 3.00 -10.96
CA ASP A 225 26.79 3.56 -10.42
C ASP A 225 26.77 3.80 -8.89
N THR A 226 25.64 3.61 -8.19
CA THR A 226 25.53 3.89 -6.74
C THR A 226 25.75 2.65 -5.87
N MET A 227 26.39 1.60 -6.36
CA MET A 227 26.77 0.43 -5.58
C MET A 227 28.14 0.63 -4.91
N SER A 228 28.20 1.48 -3.91
CA SER A 228 29.27 1.45 -2.90
C SER A 228 28.67 1.83 -1.55
N PRO A 229 28.92 1.02 -0.50
CA PRO A 229 28.48 1.31 0.85
C PRO A 229 29.18 2.54 1.41
#